data_535d53978f1a4aa39754ce850f6a995b
#
_entry.id   535d53978f1a4aa39754ce850f6a995b
#
_cell.length_a   1.000
_cell.length_b   1.000
_cell.length_c   1.000
_cell.angle_alpha   90.00
_cell.angle_beta   90.00
_cell.angle_gamma   90.00
#
_symmetry.space_group_name_H-M   'P 1'
#
loop_
_entity.id
_entity.type
_entity.pdbx_description
1 polymer ?
#
loop_
_entity_poly.entity_id
_entity_poly.type
_entity_poly.pdbx_seq_one_letter_code
_entity_poly.pdbx_strand_id
1 'polypeptide(L)'
;MSRGRIIIVPHQAIALAKGAKQHFVGYDTAEYSQAAPPDQWWNLYDDRRLNRFVLEALKANTELRAADANHPRASAVVQEAESAHTSQTTNSTSATAARVGGYTLPLPGAPNTYVLGMSLSYPLDLAGGIRRGIEAANANAEAAQAARDQVRVVVAAAVTRAYASACSANRTLAATQRVLEIRRETLDVTRRLAAGG
;
A
#
# COMPACT_ATOMS: atom_id res chain seq x y z
N MET A 1 20.54 -37.08 -4.53
CA MET A 1 19.60 -36.43 -3.60
C MET A 1 20.21 -35.11 -3.18
N SER A 2 19.87 -34.03 -3.88
CA SER A 2 20.37 -32.67 -3.58
C SER A 2 19.54 -32.10 -2.44
N ARG A 3 20.15 -31.87 -1.27
CA ARG A 3 19.54 -31.15 -0.17
C ARG A 3 19.41 -29.69 -0.56
N GLY A 4 18.21 -29.26 -0.95
CA GLY A 4 17.91 -27.85 -1.15
C GLY A 4 18.19 -27.08 0.13
N ARG A 5 19.20 -26.21 0.12
CA ARG A 5 19.46 -25.23 1.19
C ARG A 5 18.29 -24.26 1.19
N ILE A 6 17.44 -24.35 2.21
CA ILE A 6 16.42 -23.33 2.47
C ILE A 6 17.18 -22.08 2.92
N ILE A 7 17.29 -21.10 2.04
CA ILE A 7 17.83 -19.78 2.38
C ILE A 7 16.70 -19.04 3.10
N ILE A 8 16.74 -19.04 4.43
CA ILE A 8 15.92 -18.13 5.23
C ILE A 8 16.61 -16.77 5.13
N VAL A 9 16.07 -15.85 4.36
CA VAL A 9 16.48 -14.44 4.39
C VAL A 9 15.63 -13.77 5.46
N PRO A 10 16.17 -13.51 6.67
CA PRO A 10 15.38 -12.80 7.67
C PRO A 10 15.14 -11.37 7.20
N HIS A 11 13.98 -10.81 7.54
CA HIS A 11 13.57 -9.43 7.26
C HIS A 11 14.66 -8.38 7.57
N GLN A 12 15.51 -8.67 8.55
CA GLN A 12 16.65 -7.83 8.93
C GLN A 12 17.86 -7.92 7.98
N ALA A 13 17.94 -8.91 7.09
CA ALA A 13 19.12 -9.10 6.24
C ALA A 13 19.27 -7.99 5.19
N ILE A 14 18.17 -7.40 4.71
CA ILE A 14 18.22 -6.25 3.80
C ILE A 14 18.71 -5.00 4.53
N ALA A 15 18.27 -4.79 5.78
CA ALA A 15 18.74 -3.68 6.61
C ALA A 15 20.21 -3.83 7.06
N LEU A 16 20.76 -5.04 7.00
CA LEU A 16 22.16 -5.37 7.36
C LEU A 16 23.09 -5.42 6.14
N ALA A 17 22.58 -5.31 4.92
CA ALA A 17 23.41 -5.23 3.71
C ALA A 17 24.39 -4.06 3.84
N LYS A 18 25.69 -4.30 3.60
CA LYS A 18 26.73 -3.29 3.75
C LYS A 18 26.43 -1.98 2.98
N GLY A 19 25.73 -2.06 1.83
CA GLY A 19 25.33 -0.90 1.04
C GLY A 19 24.11 -0.13 1.58
N ALA A 20 23.25 -0.76 2.40
CA ALA A 20 22.03 -0.11 2.90
C ALA A 20 22.30 0.94 4.00
N LYS A 21 23.47 0.88 4.63
CA LYS A 21 23.90 1.80 5.70
C LYS A 21 25.00 2.76 5.27
N GLN A 22 25.44 2.71 4.01
CA GLN A 22 26.47 3.62 3.51
C GLN A 22 25.83 4.96 3.12
N HIS A 23 26.58 6.03 3.36
CA HIS A 23 26.19 7.36 2.93
C HIS A 23 26.09 7.43 1.40
N PHE A 24 25.16 8.23 0.88
CA PHE A 24 25.10 8.53 -0.54
C PHE A 24 26.41 9.19 -1.02
N VAL A 25 26.80 8.89 -2.25
CA VAL A 25 27.92 9.58 -2.88
C VAL A 25 27.60 11.07 -2.94
N GLY A 26 28.44 11.91 -2.34
CA GLY A 26 28.18 13.36 -2.22
C GLY A 26 27.46 13.78 -0.92
N TYR A 27 27.32 12.85 0.05
CA TYR A 27 26.82 13.19 1.38
C TYR A 27 27.79 14.14 2.10
N ASP A 28 27.34 15.35 2.35
CA ASP A 28 28.01 16.30 3.24
C ASP A 28 27.28 16.32 4.59
N THR A 29 28.00 15.96 5.68
CA THR A 29 27.45 15.87 7.03
C THR A 29 26.90 17.20 7.56
N ALA A 30 27.31 18.33 6.98
CA ALA A 30 26.85 19.65 7.39
C ALA A 30 25.43 20.00 6.86
N GLU A 31 25.05 19.44 5.72
CA GLU A 31 23.81 19.81 5.03
C GLU A 31 22.71 18.74 5.12
N TYR A 32 23.07 17.49 5.44
CA TYR A 32 22.12 16.37 5.42
C TYR A 32 21.93 15.76 6.79
N SER A 33 20.68 15.57 7.19
CA SER A 33 20.30 14.83 8.40
C SER A 33 20.14 13.34 8.09
N GLN A 34 20.67 12.47 8.97
CA GLN A 34 20.43 11.02 8.91
C GLN A 34 19.12 10.61 9.58
N ALA A 35 18.41 11.56 10.20
CA ALA A 35 17.13 11.27 10.81
C ALA A 35 16.11 10.84 9.75
N ALA A 36 15.31 9.83 10.07
CA ALA A 36 14.20 9.44 9.20
C ALA A 36 13.28 10.66 8.95
N PRO A 37 12.87 10.90 7.72
CA PRO A 37 11.96 12.00 7.44
C PRO A 37 10.65 11.80 8.23
N PRO A 38 10.06 12.88 8.76
CA PRO A 38 8.78 12.77 9.46
C PRO A 38 7.67 12.28 8.50
N ASP A 39 6.66 11.59 9.04
CA ASP A 39 5.53 11.08 8.24
C ASP A 39 4.84 12.15 7.40
N GLN A 40 4.85 13.38 7.85
CA GLN A 40 4.32 14.55 7.16
C GLN A 40 5.45 15.50 6.76
N TRP A 41 6.42 14.98 5.99
CA TRP A 41 7.62 15.70 5.57
C TRP A 41 7.34 17.02 4.83
N TRP A 42 6.17 17.16 4.19
CA TRP A 42 5.77 18.41 3.52
C TRP A 42 5.54 19.58 4.50
N ASN A 43 5.36 19.31 5.79
CA ASN A 43 5.27 20.36 6.82
C ASN A 43 6.62 21.10 7.02
N LEU A 44 7.74 20.53 6.57
CA LEU A 44 9.05 21.19 6.58
C LEU A 44 9.09 22.46 5.70
N TYR A 45 8.14 22.61 4.78
CA TYR A 45 8.00 23.84 3.97
C TYR A 45 7.30 24.99 4.70
N ASP A 46 6.76 24.75 5.91
CA ASP A 46 6.01 25.71 6.74
C ASP A 46 4.94 26.50 5.96
N ASP A 47 4.28 25.85 5.03
CA ASP A 47 3.22 26.43 4.18
C ASP A 47 1.86 25.79 4.48
N ARG A 48 0.96 26.57 5.11
CA ARG A 48 -0.40 26.11 5.47
C ARG A 48 -1.25 25.74 4.25
N ARG A 49 -1.04 26.38 3.11
CA ARG A 49 -1.78 26.09 1.87
C ARG A 49 -1.34 24.77 1.31
N LEU A 50 -0.02 24.54 1.24
CA LEU A 50 0.54 23.26 0.81
C LEU A 50 0.02 22.13 1.69
N ASN A 51 0.09 22.29 3.01
CA ASN A 51 -0.39 21.27 3.95
C ASN A 51 -1.87 20.92 3.69
N ARG A 52 -2.74 21.93 3.50
CA ARG A 52 -4.15 21.69 3.19
C ARG A 52 -4.33 20.93 1.87
N PHE A 53 -3.64 21.31 0.80
CA PHE A 53 -3.74 20.63 -0.47
C PHE A 53 -3.28 19.17 -0.41
N VAL A 54 -2.18 18.89 0.30
CA VAL A 54 -1.71 17.50 0.48
C VAL A 54 -2.73 16.68 1.25
N LEU A 55 -3.28 17.21 2.35
CA LEU A 55 -4.28 16.49 3.14
C LEU A 55 -5.58 16.23 2.36
N GLU A 56 -6.06 17.21 1.58
CA GLU A 56 -7.23 17.06 0.71
C GLU A 56 -6.95 16.00 -0.39
N ALA A 57 -5.77 16.03 -1.01
CA ALA A 57 -5.40 15.06 -2.03
C ALA A 57 -5.30 13.64 -1.47
N LEU A 58 -4.67 13.45 -0.31
CA LEU A 58 -4.58 12.16 0.36
C LEU A 58 -5.97 11.61 0.71
N LYS A 59 -6.91 12.46 1.13
CA LYS A 59 -8.28 12.06 1.44
C LYS A 59 -9.08 11.67 0.19
N ALA A 60 -8.87 12.37 -0.92
CA ALA A 60 -9.65 12.19 -2.15
C ALA A 60 -9.05 11.15 -3.11
N ASN A 61 -7.79 10.73 -2.90
CA ASN A 61 -7.10 9.85 -3.84
C ASN A 61 -7.69 8.44 -3.86
N THR A 62 -8.06 7.97 -5.05
CA THR A 62 -8.70 6.66 -5.24
C THR A 62 -7.70 5.50 -5.14
N GLU A 63 -6.44 5.72 -5.55
CA GLU A 63 -5.38 4.70 -5.44
C GLU A 63 -5.02 4.44 -3.97
N LEU A 64 -4.97 5.49 -3.15
CA LEU A 64 -4.74 5.33 -1.71
C LEU A 64 -5.91 4.59 -1.05
N ARG A 65 -7.15 4.90 -1.45
CA ARG A 65 -8.33 4.15 -0.96
C ARG A 65 -8.30 2.68 -1.38
N ALA A 66 -7.85 2.38 -2.59
CA ALA A 66 -7.67 1.00 -3.04
C ALA A 66 -6.57 0.28 -2.25
N ALA A 67 -5.45 0.95 -1.99
CA ALA A 67 -4.37 0.42 -1.16
C ALA A 67 -4.81 0.20 0.30
N ASP A 68 -5.59 1.14 0.87
CA ASP A 68 -6.20 1.02 2.19
C ASP A 68 -7.17 -0.19 2.28
N ALA A 69 -7.89 -0.52 1.20
CA ALA A 69 -8.75 -1.69 1.14
C ALA A 69 -7.97 -3.01 0.95
N ASN A 70 -6.82 -2.98 0.30
CA ASN A 70 -5.97 -4.16 0.10
C ASN A 70 -5.28 -4.62 1.39
N HIS A 71 -4.94 -3.72 2.30
CA HIS A 71 -4.28 -4.07 3.56
C HIS A 71 -5.15 -5.01 4.44
N PRO A 72 -6.43 -4.71 4.75
CA PRO A 72 -7.27 -5.63 5.51
C PRO A 72 -7.47 -6.97 4.80
N ARG A 73 -7.54 -6.96 3.45
CA ARG A 73 -7.63 -8.19 2.66
C ARG A 73 -6.39 -9.07 2.86
N ALA A 74 -5.20 -8.49 2.81
CA ALA A 74 -3.95 -9.22 3.05
C ALA A 74 -3.90 -9.75 4.49
N SER A 75 -4.37 -8.98 5.48
CA SER A 75 -4.46 -9.43 6.88
C SER A 75 -5.47 -10.57 7.06
N ALA A 76 -6.56 -10.59 6.31
CA ALA A 76 -7.52 -11.71 6.33
C ALA A 76 -6.91 -13.00 5.77
N VAL A 77 -6.03 -12.91 4.75
CA VAL A 77 -5.28 -14.07 4.22
C VAL A 77 -4.31 -14.62 5.27
N VAL A 78 -3.72 -13.76 6.12
CA VAL A 78 -2.90 -14.22 7.26
C VAL A 78 -3.75 -15.03 8.23
N GLN A 79 -4.94 -14.54 8.60
CA GLN A 79 -5.85 -15.28 9.49
C GLN A 79 -6.30 -16.62 8.89
N GLU A 80 -6.54 -16.65 7.57
CA GLU A 80 -6.84 -17.89 6.85
C GLU A 80 -5.66 -18.87 6.94
N ALA A 81 -4.43 -18.40 6.69
CA ALA A 81 -3.23 -19.24 6.80
C ALA A 81 -3.00 -19.75 8.24
N GLU A 82 -3.25 -18.93 9.25
CA GLU A 82 -3.18 -19.32 10.65
C GLU A 82 -4.24 -20.34 11.02
N SER A 83 -5.43 -20.28 10.41
CA SER A 83 -6.50 -21.26 10.64
C SER A 83 -6.12 -22.67 10.21
N ALA A 84 -5.17 -22.81 9.27
CA ALA A 84 -4.65 -24.10 8.85
C ALA A 84 -3.93 -24.88 9.98
N HIS A 85 -3.52 -24.20 11.05
CA HIS A 85 -2.97 -24.82 12.27
C HIS A 85 -4.05 -25.26 13.26
N THR A 86 -5.30 -24.86 13.02
CA THR A 86 -6.38 -25.11 13.99
C THR A 86 -7.06 -26.44 13.71
N SER A 87 -7.49 -27.12 14.75
CA SER A 87 -8.33 -28.33 14.62
C SER A 87 -9.64 -28.00 13.93
N GLN A 88 -10.00 -28.81 12.95
CA GLN A 88 -11.27 -28.67 12.25
C GLN A 88 -12.25 -29.73 12.76
N THR A 89 -13.41 -29.27 13.21
CA THR A 89 -14.53 -30.15 13.64
C THR A 89 -15.64 -30.04 12.60
N THR A 90 -16.00 -31.13 11.99
CA THR A 90 -17.10 -31.20 11.05
C THR A 90 -18.23 -32.07 11.62
N ASN A 91 -19.41 -31.49 11.72
CA ASN A 91 -20.62 -32.22 12.07
C ASN A 91 -21.40 -32.56 10.80
N SER A 92 -21.74 -33.82 10.61
CA SER A 92 -22.53 -34.27 9.47
C SER A 92 -23.81 -34.98 9.96
N THR A 93 -24.93 -34.60 9.37
CA THR A 93 -26.20 -35.24 9.61
C THR A 93 -26.82 -35.63 8.27
N SER A 94 -27.10 -36.88 8.06
CA SER A 94 -27.79 -37.34 6.86
C SER A 94 -28.97 -38.21 7.20
N ALA A 95 -30.05 -38.06 6.45
CA ALA A 95 -31.22 -38.89 6.50
C ALA A 95 -31.48 -39.47 5.11
N THR A 96 -31.54 -40.79 5.01
CA THR A 96 -31.78 -41.48 3.75
C THR A 96 -33.08 -42.27 3.88
N ALA A 97 -34.03 -41.98 2.98
CA ALA A 97 -35.27 -42.75 2.83
C ALA A 97 -35.17 -43.69 1.62
N ALA A 98 -35.64 -44.91 1.78
CA ALA A 98 -35.68 -45.84 0.63
C ALA A 98 -36.71 -45.35 -0.40
N ARG A 99 -36.24 -45.27 -1.68
CA ARG A 99 -37.08 -44.96 -2.83
C ARG A 99 -37.09 -46.12 -3.82
N VAL A 100 -38.26 -46.53 -4.21
CA VAL A 100 -38.45 -47.55 -5.27
C VAL A 100 -39.21 -46.95 -6.42
N GLY A 101 -38.62 -47.00 -7.62
CA GLY A 101 -39.28 -46.57 -8.84
C GLY A 101 -39.61 -45.07 -8.93
N GLY A 102 -38.83 -44.20 -8.27
CA GLY A 102 -39.03 -42.74 -8.28
C GLY A 102 -40.11 -42.22 -7.35
N TYR A 103 -40.82 -43.11 -6.66
CA TYR A 103 -41.85 -42.78 -5.67
C TYR A 103 -41.32 -43.07 -4.25
N THR A 104 -41.62 -42.17 -3.31
CA THR A 104 -41.39 -42.42 -1.89
C THR A 104 -42.55 -43.27 -1.38
N LEU A 105 -42.36 -44.56 -1.30
CA LEU A 105 -43.36 -45.47 -0.75
C LEU A 105 -43.10 -45.63 0.76
N PRO A 106 -44.10 -45.44 1.63
CA PRO A 106 -44.01 -45.83 3.01
C PRO A 106 -44.18 -47.35 3.08
N LEU A 107 -43.10 -48.09 2.80
CA LEU A 107 -43.10 -49.53 2.99
C LEU A 107 -42.94 -49.82 4.48
N PRO A 108 -43.86 -50.59 5.09
CA PRO A 108 -43.66 -51.09 6.45
C PRO A 108 -42.38 -51.92 6.50
N GLY A 109 -41.38 -51.44 7.24
CA GLY A 109 -40.08 -52.12 7.36
C GLY A 109 -38.99 -51.62 6.44
N ALA A 110 -39.20 -50.58 5.59
CA ALA A 110 -38.11 -49.93 4.89
C ALA A 110 -37.23 -49.15 5.89
N PRO A 111 -35.92 -49.43 5.96
CA PRO A 111 -35.08 -48.77 6.93
C PRO A 111 -34.86 -47.30 6.55
N ASN A 112 -35.42 -46.39 7.30
CA ASN A 112 -34.96 -45.00 7.27
C ASN A 112 -33.63 -44.96 8.03
N THR A 113 -32.58 -44.63 7.35
CA THR A 113 -31.25 -44.55 7.96
C THR A 113 -30.93 -43.09 8.28
N TYR A 114 -30.71 -42.85 9.57
CA TYR A 114 -30.22 -41.57 10.07
C TYR A 114 -28.77 -41.75 10.48
N VAL A 115 -27.88 -40.95 9.90
CA VAL A 115 -26.46 -40.96 10.27
C VAL A 115 -26.13 -39.62 10.87
N LEU A 116 -25.66 -39.65 12.11
CA LEU A 116 -25.06 -38.49 12.79
C LEU A 116 -23.57 -38.77 12.92
N GLY A 117 -22.76 -37.93 12.31
CA GLY A 117 -21.32 -38.06 12.36
C GLY A 117 -20.64 -36.78 12.88
N MET A 118 -19.61 -36.96 13.69
CA MET A 118 -18.72 -35.92 14.11
C MET A 118 -17.29 -36.36 13.78
N SER A 119 -16.55 -35.52 13.05
CA SER A 119 -15.15 -35.78 12.75
C SER A 119 -14.30 -34.61 13.27
N LEU A 120 -13.15 -34.96 13.86
CA LEU A 120 -12.13 -34.02 14.30
C LEU A 120 -10.88 -34.33 13.50
N SER A 121 -10.36 -33.29 12.80
CA SER A 121 -9.14 -33.37 12.05
C SER A 121 -8.14 -32.34 12.59
N TYR A 122 -6.91 -32.77 12.81
CA TYR A 122 -5.82 -31.91 13.24
C TYR A 122 -4.62 -32.10 12.30
N PRO A 123 -4.18 -31.06 11.58
CA PRO A 123 -3.05 -31.15 10.68
C PRO A 123 -1.74 -31.12 11.47
N LEU A 124 -0.91 -32.17 11.30
CA LEU A 124 0.43 -32.22 11.86
C LEU A 124 1.43 -31.67 10.85
N ASP A 125 2.08 -30.54 11.17
CA ASP A 125 3.05 -29.89 10.29
C ASP A 125 4.46 -30.50 10.46
N LEU A 126 4.62 -31.75 10.04
CA LEU A 126 5.89 -32.49 10.16
C LEU A 126 7.01 -31.93 9.30
N ALA A 127 6.68 -31.32 8.16
CA ALA A 127 7.63 -30.76 7.21
C ALA A 127 7.75 -29.23 7.29
N GLY A 128 7.00 -28.55 8.14
CA GLY A 128 6.99 -27.10 8.30
C GLY A 128 6.25 -26.34 7.18
N GLY A 129 5.42 -27.04 6.39
CA GLY A 129 4.71 -26.43 5.26
C GLY A 129 3.70 -25.38 5.70
N ILE A 130 2.92 -25.65 6.73
CA ILE A 130 1.92 -24.71 7.28
C ILE A 130 2.64 -23.48 7.85
N ARG A 131 3.73 -23.66 8.60
CA ARG A 131 4.51 -22.55 9.14
C ARG A 131 5.05 -21.64 8.04
N ARG A 132 5.58 -22.23 6.95
CA ARG A 132 6.06 -21.46 5.79
C ARG A 132 4.95 -20.75 5.04
N GLY A 133 3.76 -21.34 4.98
CA GLY A 133 2.56 -20.70 4.45
C GLY A 133 2.18 -19.45 5.24
N ILE A 134 2.20 -19.51 6.58
CA ILE A 134 1.94 -18.38 7.46
C ILE A 134 3.02 -17.29 7.31
N GLU A 135 4.30 -17.66 7.27
CA GLU A 135 5.39 -16.71 7.01
C GLU A 135 5.21 -15.98 5.68
N ALA A 136 4.84 -16.71 4.62
CA ALA A 136 4.57 -16.10 3.30
C ALA A 136 3.36 -15.17 3.33
N ALA A 137 2.28 -15.54 4.03
CA ALA A 137 1.11 -14.69 4.19
C ALA A 137 1.43 -13.39 4.95
N ASN A 138 2.22 -13.48 6.03
CA ASN A 138 2.70 -12.32 6.78
C ASN A 138 3.55 -11.39 5.91
N ALA A 139 4.51 -11.93 5.17
CA ALA A 139 5.33 -11.15 4.25
C ALA A 139 4.50 -10.43 3.18
N ASN A 140 3.44 -11.06 2.67
CA ASN A 140 2.51 -10.44 1.74
C ASN A 140 1.69 -9.31 2.39
N ALA A 141 1.27 -9.45 3.65
CA ALA A 141 0.58 -8.40 4.39
C ALA A 141 1.49 -7.18 4.63
N GLU A 142 2.75 -7.41 5.00
CA GLU A 142 3.76 -6.36 5.13
C GLU A 142 4.05 -5.67 3.79
N ALA A 143 4.12 -6.42 2.69
CA ALA A 143 4.26 -5.86 1.35
C ALA A 143 3.06 -4.99 0.95
N ALA A 144 1.83 -5.38 1.30
CA ALA A 144 0.63 -4.58 1.08
C ALA A 144 0.65 -3.28 1.89
N GLN A 145 1.13 -3.32 3.13
CA GLN A 145 1.33 -2.12 3.94
C GLN A 145 2.38 -1.19 3.32
N ALA A 146 3.53 -1.71 2.92
CA ALA A 146 4.57 -0.92 2.27
C ALA A 146 4.10 -0.29 0.95
N ALA A 147 3.30 -1.01 0.17
CA ALA A 147 2.70 -0.48 -1.05
C ALA A 147 1.73 0.68 -0.77
N ARG A 148 0.92 0.58 0.29
CA ARG A 148 0.06 1.67 0.76
C ARG A 148 0.86 2.92 1.13
N ASP A 149 1.94 2.74 1.89
CA ASP A 149 2.80 3.85 2.33
C ASP A 149 3.52 4.48 1.13
N GLN A 150 3.93 3.69 0.15
CA GLN A 150 4.47 4.17 -1.12
C GLN A 150 3.48 5.08 -1.85
N VAL A 151 2.23 4.67 -2.01
CA VAL A 151 1.19 5.49 -2.66
C VAL A 151 1.02 6.82 -1.93
N ARG A 152 0.99 6.81 -0.59
CA ARG A 152 0.90 8.02 0.23
C ARG A 152 2.05 9.01 -0.05
N VAL A 153 3.28 8.50 -0.11
CA VAL A 153 4.47 9.32 -0.42
C VAL A 153 4.40 9.88 -1.84
N VAL A 154 4.03 9.06 -2.81
CA VAL A 154 3.92 9.48 -4.23
C VAL A 154 2.88 10.58 -4.40
N VAL A 155 1.70 10.45 -3.79
CA VAL A 155 0.63 11.46 -3.86
C VAL A 155 1.09 12.76 -3.21
N ALA A 156 1.67 12.72 -2.01
CA ALA A 156 2.18 13.90 -1.34
C ALA A 156 3.27 14.61 -2.15
N ALA A 157 4.20 13.85 -2.75
CA ALA A 157 5.26 14.38 -3.58
C ALA A 157 4.72 15.02 -4.88
N ALA A 158 3.72 14.40 -5.51
CA ALA A 158 3.09 14.94 -6.72
C ALA A 158 2.40 16.30 -6.44
N VAL A 159 1.64 16.40 -5.35
CA VAL A 159 0.98 17.65 -4.94
C VAL A 159 2.01 18.72 -4.60
N THR A 160 3.05 18.39 -3.84
CA THR A 160 4.11 19.33 -3.47
C THR A 160 4.83 19.86 -4.71
N ARG A 161 5.15 19.01 -5.68
CA ARG A 161 5.76 19.39 -6.94
C ARG A 161 4.87 20.31 -7.76
N ALA A 162 3.59 19.95 -7.88
CA ALA A 162 2.61 20.78 -8.62
C ALA A 162 2.45 22.16 -7.98
N TYR A 163 2.37 22.22 -6.65
CA TYR A 163 2.29 23.47 -5.91
C TYR A 163 3.53 24.36 -6.12
N ALA A 164 4.73 23.77 -5.99
CA ALA A 164 5.98 24.48 -6.21
C ALA A 164 6.09 25.01 -7.67
N SER A 165 5.66 24.21 -8.64
CA SER A 165 5.60 24.61 -10.04
C SER A 165 4.64 25.79 -10.26
N ALA A 166 3.46 25.78 -9.67
CA ALA A 166 2.48 26.86 -9.74
C ALA A 166 3.03 28.15 -9.09
N CYS A 167 3.69 28.04 -7.94
CA CYS A 167 4.34 29.17 -7.28
C CYS A 167 5.46 29.79 -8.15
N SER A 168 6.27 28.94 -8.78
CA SER A 168 7.33 29.36 -9.70
C SER A 168 6.77 30.05 -10.93
N ALA A 169 5.73 29.48 -11.55
CA ALA A 169 5.07 30.08 -12.71
C ALA A 169 4.47 31.46 -12.37
N ASN A 170 3.87 31.60 -11.19
CA ASN A 170 3.30 32.87 -10.75
C ASN A 170 4.37 33.95 -10.53
N ARG A 171 5.53 33.57 -9.97
CA ARG A 171 6.68 34.47 -9.84
C ARG A 171 7.24 34.92 -11.22
N THR A 172 7.33 33.96 -12.15
CA THR A 172 7.78 34.27 -13.53
C THR A 172 6.80 35.20 -14.22
N LEU A 173 5.49 34.99 -14.05
CA LEU A 173 4.47 35.89 -14.61
C LEU A 173 4.61 37.31 -14.06
N ALA A 174 4.74 37.46 -12.74
CA ALA A 174 4.92 38.77 -12.12
C ALA A 174 6.20 39.48 -12.61
N ALA A 175 7.30 38.76 -12.73
CA ALA A 175 8.55 39.29 -13.27
C ALA A 175 8.40 39.72 -14.74
N THR A 176 7.73 38.93 -15.57
CA THR A 176 7.49 39.26 -16.98
C THR A 176 6.59 40.47 -17.13
N GLN A 177 5.54 40.58 -16.31
CA GLN A 177 4.67 41.76 -16.28
C GLN A 177 5.47 43.04 -15.95
N ARG A 178 6.36 42.95 -14.97
CA ARG A 178 7.21 44.07 -14.61
C ARG A 178 8.16 44.49 -15.74
N VAL A 179 8.78 43.52 -16.43
CA VAL A 179 9.60 43.78 -17.62
C VAL A 179 8.77 44.46 -18.72
N LEU A 180 7.54 44.00 -18.93
CA LEU A 180 6.65 44.62 -19.93
C LEU A 180 6.33 46.09 -19.61
N GLU A 181 6.06 46.42 -18.35
CA GLU A 181 5.85 47.79 -17.89
C GLU A 181 7.07 48.67 -18.20
N ILE A 182 8.26 48.25 -17.79
CA ILE A 182 9.51 48.97 -18.07
C ILE A 182 9.72 49.19 -19.57
N ARG A 183 9.45 48.16 -20.39
CA ARG A 183 9.58 48.28 -21.86
C ARG A 183 8.58 49.26 -22.45
N ARG A 184 7.36 49.37 -21.94
CA ARG A 184 6.35 50.34 -22.36
C ARG A 184 6.75 51.76 -21.98
N GLU A 185 7.27 51.98 -20.78
CA GLU A 185 7.80 53.28 -20.34
C GLU A 185 8.98 53.71 -21.21
N THR A 186 9.93 52.81 -21.48
CA THR A 186 11.09 53.09 -22.34
C THR A 186 10.63 53.45 -23.75
N LEU A 187 9.65 52.75 -24.32
CA LEU A 187 9.11 53.07 -25.63
C LEU A 187 8.45 54.44 -25.65
N ASP A 188 7.69 54.80 -24.60
CA ASP A 188 7.06 56.13 -24.52
C ASP A 188 8.07 57.26 -24.45
N VAL A 189 9.11 57.13 -23.63
CA VAL A 189 10.23 58.08 -23.56
C VAL A 189 10.93 58.21 -24.92
N THR A 190 11.24 57.10 -25.59
CA THR A 190 11.89 57.11 -26.88
C THR A 190 11.03 57.79 -27.95
N ARG A 191 9.71 57.54 -27.94
CA ARG A 191 8.76 58.22 -28.86
C ARG A 191 8.72 59.74 -28.62
N ARG A 192 8.69 60.16 -27.35
CA ARG A 192 8.70 61.61 -27.01
C ARG A 192 10.01 62.28 -27.46
N LEU A 193 11.15 61.64 -27.26
CA LEU A 193 12.43 62.14 -27.73
C LEU A 193 12.50 62.23 -29.26
N ALA A 194 11.96 61.25 -29.99
CA ALA A 194 11.91 61.29 -31.46
C ALA A 194 10.94 62.33 -32.02
N ALA A 195 9.91 62.73 -31.28
CA ALA A 195 8.94 63.72 -31.68
C ALA A 195 9.35 65.17 -31.33
N GLY A 196 10.31 65.36 -30.43
CA GLY A 196 10.80 66.67 -29.98
C GLY A 196 12.13 67.17 -30.59
N GLY A 197 12.76 66.33 -31.41
CA GLY A 197 13.96 66.65 -32.21
C GLY A 197 13.63 66.82 -33.69
#